data_ae730d3c24260aae5e95f076e94c91ee
#
_entry.id   ae730d3c24260aae5e95f076e94c91ee
#
_cell.length_a   1.000
_cell.length_b   1.000
_cell.length_c   1.000
_cell.angle_alpha   90.00
_cell.angle_beta   90.00
_cell.angle_gamma   90.00
#
_symmetry.space_group_name_H-M   'P 1'
#
loop_
_entity.id
_entity.type
_entity.pdbx_description
1 polymer ?
#
loop_
_entity_poly.entity_id
_entity_poly.type
_entity_poly.pdbx_seq_one_letter_code
_entity_poly.pdbx_strand_id
1 'polypeptide(L)'
;MYLNRRQILAAGLATGATFALPAVAASPAGAQLKFTRNNILSVRESPNSYEDITTYNNYYEFGTDKPDPAANAHSLRTRPWSVTVAGEAEITGKFTLEDILKPHALEERVYRLRCVEAWSMVIPWVGFPLRDLIRRFKPTSKAKYVAFKTLFDPKQMPGQRYAVLDWPYVEGLRMDEAMHPLTLMVVGLYGHILPNQNGAPLRLVMPWKYGFKGIKSIVEIRFTERQPPTAWNLAAPNEYGFYANVNPEVDHPRWSQARERRIGSALFDARQPTLMFNGYAAEVASLYRGMDLRKYY
;
A
#
# COMPACT_ATOMS: atom_id res chain seq x y z
N MET A 1 35.94 53.14 -26.41
CA MET A 1 34.88 53.91 -25.76
C MET A 1 34.44 53.13 -24.54
N TYR A 2 34.93 53.48 -23.34
CA TYR A 2 34.69 52.71 -22.10
C TYR A 2 33.48 53.33 -21.44
N LEU A 3 32.40 52.57 -21.28
CA LEU A 3 31.17 52.95 -20.53
C LEU A 3 31.44 52.92 -19.04
N ASN A 4 31.15 54.01 -18.35
CA ASN A 4 31.45 54.33 -16.99
C ASN A 4 30.48 53.56 -16.03
N ARG A 5 31.04 53.00 -14.93
CA ARG A 5 30.34 52.15 -13.92
C ARG A 5 29.09 52.77 -13.24
N ARG A 6 28.80 54.03 -13.49
CA ARG A 6 27.61 54.73 -12.93
C ARG A 6 26.34 54.60 -13.74
N GLN A 7 26.35 54.03 -14.96
CA GLN A 7 25.18 53.89 -15.81
C GLN A 7 24.49 52.52 -15.72
N ILE A 8 25.04 51.57 -14.93
CA ILE A 8 24.51 50.20 -14.75
C ILE A 8 23.54 50.09 -13.56
N LEU A 9 23.39 51.13 -12.72
CA LEU A 9 22.58 51.07 -11.51
C LEU A 9 21.16 51.70 -11.60
N ALA A 10 20.73 52.03 -12.84
CA ALA A 10 19.42 52.69 -13.05
C ALA A 10 18.41 51.86 -13.88
N ALA A 11 18.67 50.58 -14.10
CA ALA A 11 17.73 49.71 -14.83
C ALA A 11 17.51 48.41 -14.07
N GLY A 12 16.42 48.29 -13.32
CA GLY A 12 16.02 47.00 -12.80
C GLY A 12 15.39 46.94 -11.40
N LEU A 13 14.45 47.82 -11.11
CA LEU A 13 13.45 47.56 -10.05
C LEU A 13 12.07 47.45 -10.68
N ALA A 14 11.89 46.48 -11.55
CA ALA A 14 10.60 45.95 -11.84
C ALA A 14 10.34 44.83 -10.85
N THR A 15 9.67 45.16 -9.73
CA THR A 15 9.10 44.17 -8.81
C THR A 15 8.01 43.39 -9.54
N GLY A 16 8.42 42.31 -10.19
CA GLY A 16 7.51 41.30 -10.67
C GLY A 16 6.91 40.61 -9.44
N ALA A 17 5.73 41.05 -9.00
CA ALA A 17 4.89 40.26 -8.11
C ALA A 17 4.49 39.02 -8.87
N THR A 18 5.25 37.93 -8.70
CA THR A 18 4.81 36.59 -9.06
C THR A 18 3.66 36.24 -8.13
N PHE A 19 2.44 36.44 -8.58
CA PHE A 19 1.27 35.81 -7.98
C PHE A 19 1.48 34.31 -8.13
N ALA A 20 1.93 33.66 -7.06
CA ALA A 20 1.85 32.21 -6.94
C ALA A 20 0.35 31.88 -6.98
N LEU A 21 -0.13 31.40 -8.12
CA LEU A 21 -1.44 30.79 -8.19
C LEU A 21 -1.48 29.69 -7.13
N PRO A 22 -2.50 29.62 -6.26
CA PRO A 22 -2.62 28.51 -5.34
C PRO A 22 -2.65 27.24 -6.17
N ALA A 23 -1.74 26.31 -5.86
CA ALA A 23 -1.75 24.99 -6.46
C ALA A 23 -3.13 24.38 -6.20
N VAL A 24 -3.92 24.20 -7.25
CA VAL A 24 -5.22 23.52 -7.16
C VAL A 24 -4.88 22.08 -6.74
N ALA A 25 -5.21 21.74 -5.50
CA ALA A 25 -5.01 20.39 -5.00
C ALA A 25 -5.73 19.41 -5.95
N ALA A 26 -4.99 18.38 -6.42
CA ALA A 26 -5.58 17.35 -7.28
C ALA A 26 -6.77 16.71 -6.58
N SER A 27 -7.93 16.74 -7.23
CA SER A 27 -9.15 16.14 -6.70
C SER A 27 -9.18 14.63 -6.98
N PRO A 28 -9.79 13.81 -6.10
CA PRO A 28 -9.95 12.40 -6.36
C PRO A 28 -10.64 12.12 -7.69
N ALA A 29 -10.05 11.25 -8.51
CA ALA A 29 -10.61 10.81 -9.78
C ALA A 29 -11.41 9.51 -9.59
N GLY A 30 -12.39 9.28 -10.49
CA GLY A 30 -13.20 8.06 -10.50
C GLY A 30 -14.54 8.20 -9.76
N ALA A 31 -15.33 7.11 -9.78
CA ALA A 31 -16.64 7.10 -9.16
C ALA A 31 -16.55 7.15 -7.63
N GLN A 32 -17.44 7.92 -7.03
CA GLN A 32 -17.58 8.00 -5.58
C GLN A 32 -18.17 6.70 -5.03
N LEU A 33 -17.65 6.24 -3.89
CA LEU A 33 -18.13 5.07 -3.17
C LEU A 33 -19.09 5.48 -2.05
N LYS A 34 -20.05 4.60 -1.76
CA LYS A 34 -20.87 4.71 -0.56
C LYS A 34 -20.19 3.93 0.56
N PHE A 35 -19.85 4.60 1.66
CA PHE A 35 -19.16 4.00 2.81
C PHE A 35 -19.55 4.69 4.12
N THR A 36 -19.17 4.09 5.26
CA THR A 36 -19.23 4.71 6.59
C THR A 36 -17.81 4.99 7.09
N ARG A 37 -17.61 6.05 7.88
CA ARG A 37 -16.29 6.33 8.50
C ARG A 37 -16.14 5.51 9.78
N ASN A 38 -15.04 4.75 9.87
CA ASN A 38 -14.68 4.01 11.07
C ASN A 38 -13.59 4.75 11.84
N ASN A 39 -13.99 5.67 12.72
CA ASN A 39 -13.08 6.48 13.51
C ASN A 39 -12.40 5.67 14.65
N ILE A 40 -12.96 4.53 15.07
CA ILE A 40 -12.41 3.70 16.14
C ILE A 40 -11.12 3.01 15.66
N LEU A 41 -11.08 2.56 14.41
CA LEU A 41 -9.94 1.89 13.81
C LEU A 41 -9.06 2.82 12.97
N SER A 42 -9.31 4.13 13.02
CA SER A 42 -8.55 5.17 12.31
C SER A 42 -7.59 5.89 13.22
N VAL A 43 -6.44 6.30 12.68
CA VAL A 43 -5.56 7.27 13.36
C VAL A 43 -6.14 8.68 13.26
N ARG A 44 -5.72 9.56 14.19
CA ARG A 44 -6.16 10.97 14.22
C ARG A 44 -5.27 11.90 13.39
N GLU A 45 -4.19 11.37 12.84
CA GLU A 45 -3.28 12.13 11.99
C GLU A 45 -3.97 12.56 10.70
N SER A 46 -3.63 13.77 10.23
CA SER A 46 -4.12 14.27 8.95
C SER A 46 -3.60 13.40 7.78
N PRO A 47 -4.47 12.97 6.87
CA PRO A 47 -4.05 12.29 5.66
C PRO A 47 -3.10 13.13 4.80
N ASN A 48 -2.21 12.48 4.08
CA ASN A 48 -1.43 13.08 3.01
C ASN A 48 -2.33 13.68 1.92
N SER A 49 -1.79 14.50 1.04
CA SER A 49 -2.55 14.94 -0.13
C SER A 49 -2.90 13.78 -1.06
N TYR A 50 -3.97 13.91 -1.82
CA TYR A 50 -4.33 12.93 -2.87
C TYR A 50 -3.21 12.79 -3.89
N GLU A 51 -2.56 13.88 -4.25
CA GLU A 51 -1.43 13.93 -5.17
C GLU A 51 -0.24 13.11 -4.66
N ASP A 52 0.20 13.32 -3.40
CA ASP A 52 1.30 12.54 -2.82
C ASP A 52 1.05 11.03 -2.94
N ILE A 53 -0.18 10.60 -2.61
CA ILE A 53 -0.53 9.18 -2.55
C ILE A 53 -0.65 8.56 -3.94
N THR A 54 -1.07 9.34 -4.95
CA THR A 54 -1.30 8.81 -6.29
C THR A 54 -0.11 8.97 -7.23
N THR A 55 0.92 9.74 -6.86
CA THR A 55 2.11 9.98 -7.69
C THR A 55 3.42 9.42 -7.11
N TYR A 56 3.42 9.05 -5.82
CA TYR A 56 4.58 8.46 -5.15
C TYR A 56 4.30 7.02 -4.75
N ASN A 57 4.53 6.07 -5.66
CA ASN A 57 4.11 4.69 -5.51
C ASN A 57 5.27 3.70 -5.70
N ASN A 58 5.16 2.55 -5.03
CA ASN A 58 5.91 1.33 -5.33
C ASN A 58 4.93 0.31 -5.92
N TYR A 59 4.94 0.15 -7.24
CA TYR A 59 4.15 -0.84 -7.95
C TYR A 59 4.93 -1.29 -9.18
N TYR A 60 5.87 -2.20 -8.96
CA TYR A 60 6.92 -2.59 -9.89
C TYR A 60 6.40 -3.24 -11.18
N GLU A 61 5.18 -3.72 -11.16
CA GLU A 61 4.44 -4.15 -12.36
C GLU A 61 4.27 -3.01 -13.39
N PHE A 62 4.41 -1.73 -12.96
CA PHE A 62 4.32 -0.56 -13.83
C PHE A 62 5.61 0.25 -13.93
N GLY A 63 6.67 -0.15 -13.24
CA GLY A 63 7.97 0.49 -13.24
C GLY A 63 8.57 0.61 -11.83
N THR A 64 9.86 0.89 -11.77
CA THR A 64 10.64 0.88 -10.51
C THR A 64 10.76 2.25 -9.86
N ASP A 65 10.58 3.33 -10.61
CA ASP A 65 10.63 4.68 -10.08
C ASP A 65 9.28 5.09 -9.48
N LYS A 66 9.29 5.99 -8.50
CA LYS A 66 8.09 6.39 -7.77
C LYS A 66 6.96 6.98 -8.65
N PRO A 67 7.23 7.78 -9.70
CA PRO A 67 6.18 8.28 -10.58
C PRO A 67 5.74 7.27 -11.66
N ASP A 68 6.50 6.20 -11.92
CA ASP A 68 6.20 5.25 -12.99
C ASP A 68 4.79 4.64 -12.91
N PRO A 69 4.31 4.19 -11.74
CA PRO A 69 2.96 3.64 -11.65
C PRO A 69 1.87 4.65 -12.04
N ALA A 70 2.02 5.92 -11.67
CA ALA A 70 1.07 6.97 -12.05
C ALA A 70 1.06 7.21 -13.57
N ALA A 71 2.23 7.14 -14.21
CA ALA A 71 2.37 7.32 -15.65
C ALA A 71 1.88 6.10 -16.46
N ASN A 72 2.14 4.87 -15.98
CA ASN A 72 1.99 3.66 -16.77
C ASN A 72 0.74 2.82 -16.44
N ALA A 73 0.13 2.99 -15.25
CA ALA A 73 -0.97 2.11 -14.84
C ALA A 73 -2.30 2.36 -15.57
N HIS A 74 -2.38 3.36 -16.45
CA HIS A 74 -3.55 3.59 -17.31
C HIS A 74 -3.88 2.40 -18.22
N SER A 75 -2.91 1.54 -18.52
CA SER A 75 -3.09 0.31 -19.31
C SER A 75 -3.86 -0.80 -18.58
N LEU A 76 -3.97 -0.73 -17.24
CA LEU A 76 -4.66 -1.76 -16.45
C LEU A 76 -6.18 -1.67 -16.62
N ARG A 77 -6.78 -2.78 -17.03
CA ARG A 77 -8.23 -2.95 -17.12
C ARG A 77 -8.75 -3.57 -15.83
N THR A 78 -9.49 -2.81 -15.06
CA THR A 78 -10.05 -3.24 -13.77
C THR A 78 -11.46 -3.83 -13.88
N ARG A 79 -12.05 -3.85 -15.09
CA ARG A 79 -13.35 -4.45 -15.40
C ARG A 79 -13.36 -5.10 -16.78
N PRO A 80 -13.93 -6.31 -16.92
CA PRO A 80 -14.39 -7.19 -15.84
C PRO A 80 -13.21 -7.72 -15.01
N TRP A 81 -13.43 -7.95 -13.69
CA TRP A 81 -12.41 -8.52 -12.82
C TRP A 81 -12.95 -9.72 -12.05
N SER A 82 -12.10 -10.70 -11.83
CA SER A 82 -12.46 -11.89 -11.05
C SER A 82 -11.31 -12.34 -10.16
N VAL A 83 -11.66 -12.95 -9.05
CA VAL A 83 -10.74 -13.53 -8.07
C VAL A 83 -11.03 -15.02 -7.95
N THR A 84 -9.99 -15.84 -8.09
CA THR A 84 -10.07 -17.28 -7.83
C THR A 84 -9.83 -17.55 -6.36
N VAL A 85 -10.74 -18.22 -5.71
CA VAL A 85 -10.60 -18.73 -4.33
C VAL A 85 -10.30 -20.21 -4.38
N ALA A 86 -9.25 -20.66 -3.70
CA ALA A 86 -8.76 -22.04 -3.78
C ALA A 86 -8.14 -22.52 -2.46
N GLY A 87 -7.78 -23.81 -2.41
CA GLY A 87 -7.06 -24.45 -1.30
C GLY A 87 -7.99 -24.93 -0.19
N GLU A 88 -7.55 -24.82 1.05
CA GLU A 88 -8.18 -25.36 2.25
C GLU A 88 -9.41 -24.54 2.68
N ALA A 89 -10.49 -24.59 1.87
CA ALA A 89 -11.77 -23.93 2.13
C ALA A 89 -12.92 -24.76 1.54
N GLU A 90 -14.11 -24.70 2.17
CA GLU A 90 -15.32 -25.39 1.70
C GLU A 90 -15.89 -24.75 0.43
N ILE A 91 -15.78 -23.41 0.31
CA ILE A 91 -16.29 -22.65 -0.82
C ILE A 91 -15.12 -22.15 -1.65
N THR A 92 -14.91 -22.75 -2.80
CA THR A 92 -13.86 -22.42 -3.78
C THR A 92 -14.46 -22.11 -5.14
N GLY A 93 -13.70 -21.50 -6.02
CA GLY A 93 -14.14 -21.18 -7.38
C GLY A 93 -13.71 -19.81 -7.84
N LYS A 94 -14.27 -19.35 -8.95
CA LYS A 94 -14.02 -18.03 -9.53
C LYS A 94 -15.20 -17.11 -9.24
N PHE A 95 -14.92 -15.97 -8.61
CA PHE A 95 -15.92 -14.98 -8.21
C PHE A 95 -15.64 -13.67 -8.95
N THR A 96 -16.69 -12.99 -9.41
CA THR A 96 -16.54 -11.65 -9.95
C THR A 96 -16.22 -10.65 -8.82
N LEU A 97 -15.66 -9.51 -9.18
CA LEU A 97 -15.44 -8.45 -8.19
C LEU A 97 -16.74 -8.02 -7.53
N GLU A 98 -17.81 -7.95 -8.30
CA GLU A 98 -19.15 -7.62 -7.84
C GLU A 98 -19.66 -8.64 -6.81
N ASP A 99 -19.43 -9.94 -7.04
CA ASP A 99 -19.77 -10.99 -6.06
C ASP A 99 -18.96 -10.88 -4.78
N ILE A 100 -17.68 -10.50 -4.90
CA ILE A 100 -16.81 -10.26 -3.73
C ILE A 100 -17.34 -9.08 -2.91
N LEU A 101 -17.74 -8.00 -3.56
CA LEU A 101 -18.11 -6.75 -2.88
C LEU A 101 -19.54 -6.75 -2.32
N LYS A 102 -20.49 -7.36 -3.04
CA LYS A 102 -21.92 -7.27 -2.74
C LYS A 102 -22.32 -7.56 -1.29
N PRO A 103 -21.72 -8.54 -0.56
CA PRO A 103 -22.12 -8.84 0.82
C PRO A 103 -21.53 -7.89 1.87
N HIS A 104 -20.62 -6.98 1.48
CA HIS A 104 -19.85 -6.19 2.43
C HIS A 104 -20.23 -4.71 2.40
N ALA A 105 -20.54 -4.17 3.58
CA ALA A 105 -20.61 -2.73 3.76
C ALA A 105 -19.20 -2.16 3.73
N LEU A 106 -18.99 -1.11 2.94
CA LEU A 106 -17.69 -0.44 2.87
C LEU A 106 -17.54 0.53 4.04
N GLU A 107 -16.32 0.62 4.54
CA GLU A 107 -15.93 1.59 5.55
C GLU A 107 -14.63 2.33 5.14
N GLU A 108 -14.51 3.60 5.53
CA GLU A 108 -13.28 4.37 5.40
C GLU A 108 -12.49 4.25 6.71
N ARG A 109 -11.21 3.95 6.57
CA ARG A 109 -10.23 3.93 7.66
C ARG A 109 -9.00 4.73 7.30
N VAL A 110 -8.60 5.64 8.17
CA VAL A 110 -7.37 6.40 8.03
C VAL A 110 -6.24 5.63 8.68
N TYR A 111 -5.30 5.14 7.88
CA TYR A 111 -4.19 4.31 8.34
C TYR A 111 -2.83 4.92 8.03
N ARG A 112 -1.87 4.72 8.94
CA ARG A 112 -0.45 4.91 8.62
C ARG A 112 -0.01 3.83 7.63
N LEU A 113 0.81 4.22 6.67
CA LEU A 113 1.55 3.33 5.78
C LEU A 113 3.04 3.57 5.99
N ARG A 114 3.83 2.54 6.19
CA ARG A 114 5.28 2.58 6.32
C ARG A 114 5.93 1.70 5.25
N CYS A 115 6.73 2.30 4.39
CA CYS A 115 7.53 1.55 3.43
C CYS A 115 8.85 1.09 4.06
N VAL A 116 9.33 -0.09 3.68
CA VAL A 116 10.65 -0.59 4.07
C VAL A 116 11.77 0.38 3.67
N GLU A 117 11.59 1.20 2.64
CA GLU A 117 12.50 2.26 2.18
C GLU A 117 12.54 3.50 3.10
N ALA A 118 12.08 3.39 4.34
CA ALA A 118 12.12 4.43 5.36
C ALA A 118 11.33 5.72 5.01
N TRP A 119 10.21 5.60 4.32
CA TRP A 119 9.23 6.66 4.14
C TRP A 119 7.83 6.24 4.58
N SER A 120 6.97 7.19 4.87
CA SER A 120 5.61 6.94 5.36
C SER A 120 4.59 7.92 4.84
N MET A 121 3.33 7.51 4.90
CA MET A 121 2.14 8.29 4.59
C MET A 121 1.02 7.99 5.59
N VAL A 122 0.00 8.83 5.60
CA VAL A 122 -1.30 8.57 6.23
C VAL A 122 -2.36 8.61 5.13
N ILE A 123 -3.13 7.53 5.02
CA ILE A 123 -4.00 7.30 3.85
C ILE A 123 -5.41 6.91 4.28
N PRO A 124 -6.47 7.59 3.78
CA PRO A 124 -7.86 7.22 4.01
C PRO A 124 -8.29 6.14 3.01
N TRP A 125 -8.21 4.90 3.42
CA TRP A 125 -8.59 3.73 2.63
C TRP A 125 -10.08 3.43 2.75
N VAL A 126 -10.73 3.08 1.64
CA VAL A 126 -12.10 2.57 1.62
C VAL A 126 -12.09 1.09 1.28
N GLY A 127 -12.72 0.28 2.14
CA GLY A 127 -12.73 -1.17 1.97
C GLY A 127 -13.60 -1.87 3.00
N PHE A 128 -13.31 -3.15 3.23
CA PHE A 128 -14.01 -3.98 4.22
C PHE A 128 -13.03 -4.95 4.89
N PRO A 129 -13.30 -5.43 6.12
CA PRO A 129 -12.39 -6.34 6.83
C PRO A 129 -12.15 -7.64 6.06
N LEU A 130 -10.89 -8.04 5.85
CA LEU A 130 -10.55 -9.29 5.18
C LEU A 130 -11.20 -10.51 5.87
N ARG A 131 -11.30 -10.50 7.20
CA ARG A 131 -11.92 -11.57 7.97
C ARG A 131 -13.36 -11.90 7.53
N ASP A 132 -14.11 -10.91 7.06
CA ASP A 132 -15.51 -11.13 6.64
C ASP A 132 -15.56 -11.88 5.30
N LEU A 133 -14.61 -11.60 4.40
CA LEU A 133 -14.42 -12.37 3.17
C LEU A 133 -13.96 -13.80 3.48
N ILE A 134 -12.97 -13.97 4.38
CA ILE A 134 -12.47 -15.29 4.79
C ILE A 134 -13.60 -16.15 5.36
N ARG A 135 -14.41 -15.62 6.27
CA ARG A 135 -15.56 -16.35 6.86
C ARG A 135 -16.53 -16.84 5.81
N ARG A 136 -16.77 -16.07 4.76
CA ARG A 136 -17.64 -16.45 3.65
C ARG A 136 -17.17 -17.72 2.94
N PHE A 137 -15.87 -17.91 2.80
CA PHE A 137 -15.28 -19.06 2.11
C PHE A 137 -15.09 -20.29 3.01
N LYS A 138 -15.35 -20.16 4.31
CA LYS A 138 -15.29 -21.25 5.29
C LYS A 138 -13.98 -22.05 5.22
N PRO A 139 -12.83 -21.45 5.58
CA PRO A 139 -11.57 -22.17 5.60
C PRO A 139 -11.65 -23.39 6.51
N THR A 140 -11.05 -24.50 6.09
CA THR A 140 -10.97 -25.74 6.88
C THR A 140 -10.00 -25.57 8.05
N SER A 141 -10.00 -26.51 9.00
CA SER A 141 -9.04 -26.53 10.11
C SER A 141 -7.57 -26.62 9.68
N LYS A 142 -7.31 -27.04 8.45
CA LYS A 142 -5.98 -27.09 7.84
C LYS A 142 -5.48 -25.74 7.35
N ALA A 143 -6.36 -24.76 7.12
CA ALA A 143 -5.98 -23.44 6.67
C ALA A 143 -5.23 -22.68 7.77
N LYS A 144 -3.91 -22.64 7.70
CA LYS A 144 -3.03 -21.91 8.63
C LYS A 144 -2.58 -20.56 8.08
N TYR A 145 -2.62 -20.41 6.76
CA TYR A 145 -2.19 -19.22 6.03
C TYR A 145 -3.18 -18.89 4.92
N VAL A 146 -3.12 -17.62 4.50
CA VAL A 146 -3.81 -17.14 3.30
C VAL A 146 -2.76 -16.60 2.36
N ALA A 147 -2.70 -17.14 1.14
CA ALA A 147 -1.82 -16.71 0.07
C ALA A 147 -2.61 -15.88 -0.95
N PHE A 148 -1.95 -14.90 -1.55
CA PHE A 148 -2.52 -14.01 -2.55
C PHE A 148 -1.63 -13.92 -3.77
N LYS A 149 -2.23 -13.64 -4.93
CA LYS A 149 -1.52 -13.47 -6.19
C LYS A 149 -2.04 -12.26 -6.95
N THR A 150 -1.13 -11.46 -7.48
CA THR A 150 -1.41 -10.34 -8.41
C THR A 150 -1.67 -10.86 -9.82
N LEU A 151 -2.38 -10.09 -10.62
CA LEU A 151 -2.54 -10.33 -12.06
C LEU A 151 -1.16 -10.46 -12.73
N PHE A 152 -1.01 -11.51 -13.57
CA PHE A 152 0.12 -11.63 -14.49
C PHE A 152 -0.36 -11.36 -15.91
N ASP A 153 -0.09 -10.18 -16.41
CA ASP A 153 -0.40 -9.77 -17.79
C ASP A 153 0.61 -8.68 -18.23
N PRO A 154 1.74 -9.07 -18.83
CA PRO A 154 2.77 -8.12 -19.29
C PRO A 154 2.31 -7.13 -20.37
N LYS A 155 1.12 -7.33 -20.96
CA LYS A 155 0.51 -6.35 -21.89
C LYS A 155 -0.11 -5.18 -21.16
N GLN A 156 -0.71 -5.46 -20.01
CA GLN A 156 -1.32 -4.44 -19.14
C GLN A 156 -0.37 -3.91 -18.07
N MET A 157 0.60 -4.73 -17.66
CA MET A 157 1.57 -4.46 -16.60
C MET A 157 3.00 -4.54 -17.18
N PRO A 158 3.48 -3.49 -17.85
CA PRO A 158 4.73 -3.52 -18.63
C PRO A 158 5.97 -3.84 -17.80
N GLY A 159 6.00 -3.51 -16.50
CA GLY A 159 7.09 -3.86 -15.59
C GLY A 159 7.31 -5.35 -15.43
N GLN A 160 6.29 -6.18 -15.65
CA GLN A 160 6.39 -7.63 -15.60
C GLN A 160 7.21 -8.25 -16.76
N ARG A 161 7.64 -7.44 -17.74
CA ARG A 161 8.56 -7.87 -18.80
C ARG A 161 10.02 -7.90 -18.34
N TYR A 162 10.30 -7.30 -17.20
CA TYR A 162 11.64 -7.19 -16.64
C TYR A 162 11.78 -8.11 -15.43
N ALA A 163 12.93 -8.77 -15.28
CA ALA A 163 13.22 -9.70 -14.19
C ALA A 163 13.63 -8.98 -12.88
N VAL A 164 12.83 -8.00 -12.44
CA VAL A 164 13.03 -7.33 -11.14
C VAL A 164 12.60 -8.24 -10.00
N LEU A 165 11.53 -9.00 -10.21
CA LEU A 165 11.00 -10.02 -9.31
C LEU A 165 10.57 -11.24 -10.14
N ASP A 166 10.39 -12.38 -9.47
CA ASP A 166 9.70 -13.52 -10.06
C ASP A 166 8.19 -13.22 -10.12
N TRP A 167 7.69 -13.00 -11.34
CA TRP A 167 6.28 -12.71 -11.57
C TRP A 167 5.41 -13.96 -11.66
N PRO A 168 4.15 -13.91 -11.24
CA PRO A 168 3.42 -12.79 -10.66
C PRO A 168 3.84 -12.50 -9.22
N TYR A 169 3.60 -11.27 -8.75
CA TYR A 169 3.79 -10.92 -7.36
C TYR A 169 2.90 -11.78 -6.46
N VAL A 170 3.48 -12.35 -5.43
CA VAL A 170 2.79 -13.20 -4.45
C VAL A 170 3.04 -12.73 -3.03
N GLU A 171 2.03 -12.87 -2.18
CA GLU A 171 2.07 -12.53 -0.77
C GLU A 171 1.31 -13.53 0.09
N GLY A 172 1.57 -13.52 1.38
CA GLY A 172 0.89 -14.38 2.34
C GLY A 172 0.79 -13.79 3.73
N LEU A 173 -0.22 -14.23 4.46
CA LEU A 173 -0.45 -13.90 5.86
C LEU A 173 -0.68 -15.18 6.66
N ARG A 174 -0.28 -15.18 7.92
CA ARG A 174 -0.81 -16.14 8.89
C ARG A 174 -2.32 -15.92 9.04
N MET A 175 -3.08 -16.97 9.36
CA MET A 175 -4.55 -16.88 9.45
C MET A 175 -4.99 -15.86 10.53
N ASP A 176 -4.31 -15.78 11.66
CA ASP A 176 -4.62 -14.82 12.73
C ASP A 176 -4.37 -13.36 12.31
N GLU A 177 -3.31 -13.11 11.51
CA GLU A 177 -3.06 -11.79 10.89
C GLU A 177 -4.15 -11.43 9.87
N ALA A 178 -4.54 -12.40 9.04
CA ALA A 178 -5.60 -12.22 8.04
C ALA A 178 -6.97 -11.98 8.68
N MET A 179 -7.24 -12.59 9.84
CA MET A 179 -8.47 -12.45 10.62
C MET A 179 -8.46 -11.23 11.55
N HIS A 180 -7.33 -10.53 11.66
CA HIS A 180 -7.24 -9.36 12.55
C HIS A 180 -8.14 -8.21 12.08
N PRO A 181 -8.82 -7.49 12.99
CA PRO A 181 -9.72 -6.39 12.62
C PRO A 181 -9.08 -5.30 11.76
N LEU A 182 -7.79 -5.03 11.90
CA LEU A 182 -7.07 -4.01 11.12
C LEU A 182 -6.72 -4.46 9.69
N THR A 183 -6.80 -5.74 9.35
CA THR A 183 -6.52 -6.23 7.99
C THR A 183 -7.70 -5.90 7.08
N LEU A 184 -7.45 -5.07 6.06
CA LEU A 184 -8.47 -4.50 5.20
C LEU A 184 -8.29 -4.94 3.74
N MET A 185 -9.37 -5.41 3.11
CA MET A 185 -9.50 -5.50 1.66
C MET A 185 -9.97 -4.14 1.14
N VAL A 186 -9.16 -3.51 0.31
CA VAL A 186 -9.36 -2.12 -0.13
C VAL A 186 -9.77 -2.06 -1.59
N VAL A 187 -10.76 -1.22 -1.86
CA VAL A 187 -11.34 -0.96 -3.20
C VAL A 187 -11.40 0.52 -3.53
N GLY A 188 -11.01 1.39 -2.58
CA GLY A 188 -11.03 2.83 -2.77
C GLY A 188 -10.08 3.57 -1.84
N LEU A 189 -9.91 4.85 -2.14
CA LEU A 189 -9.22 5.82 -1.29
C LEU A 189 -9.86 7.21 -1.47
N TYR A 190 -9.81 8.04 -0.43
CA TYR A 190 -10.46 9.37 -0.42
C TYR A 190 -11.93 9.35 -0.84
N GLY A 191 -12.66 8.27 -0.50
CA GLY A 191 -14.08 8.12 -0.84
C GLY A 191 -14.39 7.74 -2.28
N HIS A 192 -13.38 7.53 -3.13
CA HIS A 192 -13.50 7.18 -4.55
C HIS A 192 -12.95 5.79 -4.84
N ILE A 193 -13.32 5.22 -5.99
CA ILE A 193 -12.74 3.95 -6.45
C ILE A 193 -11.22 4.06 -6.50
N LEU A 194 -10.55 2.94 -6.22
CA LEU A 194 -9.10 2.86 -6.14
C LEU A 194 -8.46 3.15 -7.51
N PRO A 195 -7.52 4.13 -7.60
CA PRO A 195 -6.78 4.37 -8.82
C PRO A 195 -5.88 3.19 -9.18
N ASN A 196 -5.62 2.99 -10.46
CA ASN A 196 -4.82 1.87 -10.96
C ASN A 196 -3.44 1.79 -10.29
N GLN A 197 -2.72 2.91 -10.21
CA GLN A 197 -1.39 3.00 -9.58
C GLN A 197 -1.39 2.70 -8.08
N ASN A 198 -2.55 2.74 -7.44
CA ASN A 198 -2.70 2.41 -6.02
C ASN A 198 -3.15 0.96 -5.78
N GLY A 199 -3.20 0.13 -6.85
CA GLY A 199 -3.46 -1.30 -6.74
C GLY A 199 -4.88 -1.75 -7.05
N ALA A 200 -5.59 -0.99 -7.89
CA ALA A 200 -6.95 -1.34 -8.35
C ALA A 200 -7.02 -2.75 -8.97
N PRO A 201 -8.23 -3.35 -8.98
CA PRO A 201 -9.44 -2.91 -8.32
C PRO A 201 -9.54 -3.37 -6.87
N LEU A 202 -8.67 -4.27 -6.41
CA LEU A 202 -8.70 -4.92 -5.11
C LEU A 202 -7.29 -5.13 -4.58
N ARG A 203 -7.00 -4.62 -3.39
CA ARG A 203 -5.71 -4.77 -2.73
C ARG A 203 -5.83 -5.04 -1.24
N LEU A 204 -4.72 -5.42 -0.63
CA LEU A 204 -4.60 -5.62 0.81
C LEU A 204 -3.93 -4.42 1.50
N VAL A 205 -4.39 -4.10 2.71
CA VAL A 205 -3.72 -3.12 3.59
C VAL A 205 -3.69 -3.65 5.01
N MET A 206 -2.48 -3.67 5.61
CA MET A 206 -2.21 -4.00 7.00
C MET A 206 -1.32 -2.91 7.58
N PRO A 207 -1.85 -2.01 8.42
CA PRO A 207 -1.14 -0.78 8.79
C PRO A 207 0.11 -1.01 9.64
N TRP A 208 0.25 -2.15 10.31
CA TRP A 208 1.40 -2.48 11.17
C TRP A 208 2.55 -3.18 10.43
N LYS A 209 2.35 -3.51 9.14
CA LYS A 209 3.35 -4.16 8.29
C LYS A 209 3.94 -3.20 7.27
N TYR A 210 5.14 -3.48 6.80
CA TYR A 210 5.73 -2.74 5.69
C TYR A 210 4.84 -2.82 4.44
N GLY A 211 4.81 -1.72 3.67
CA GLY A 211 3.88 -1.53 2.55
C GLY A 211 3.95 -2.59 1.45
N PHE A 212 5.11 -3.26 1.26
CA PHE A 212 5.25 -4.32 0.26
C PHE A 212 4.38 -5.54 0.57
N LYS A 213 4.01 -5.76 1.84
CA LYS A 213 3.06 -6.80 2.26
C LYS A 213 1.65 -6.57 1.71
N GLY A 214 1.31 -5.33 1.37
CA GLY A 214 0.02 -4.95 0.81
C GLY A 214 -0.10 -5.26 -0.68
N ILE A 215 -0.26 -6.53 -1.02
CA ILE A 215 -0.43 -6.99 -2.40
C ILE A 215 -1.55 -6.26 -3.13
N LYS A 216 -1.36 -6.00 -4.44
CA LYS A 216 -2.20 -5.18 -5.30
C LYS A 216 -2.80 -6.00 -6.43
N SER A 217 -3.91 -5.53 -7.02
CA SER A 217 -4.56 -6.14 -8.19
C SER A 217 -4.75 -7.66 -8.04
N ILE A 218 -5.38 -8.07 -6.93
CA ILE A 218 -5.51 -9.46 -6.50
C ILE A 218 -6.41 -10.23 -7.45
N VAL A 219 -5.92 -11.39 -7.94
CA VAL A 219 -6.66 -12.34 -8.79
C VAL A 219 -6.79 -13.73 -8.19
N GLU A 220 -6.06 -14.04 -7.12
CA GLU A 220 -6.18 -15.30 -6.40
C GLU A 220 -6.07 -15.09 -4.89
N ILE A 221 -6.91 -15.82 -4.14
CA ILE A 221 -6.86 -16.01 -2.69
C ILE A 221 -6.85 -17.50 -2.44
N ARG A 222 -5.79 -18.01 -1.82
CA ARG A 222 -5.61 -19.44 -1.57
C ARG A 222 -5.38 -19.71 -0.09
N PHE A 223 -6.17 -20.59 0.48
CA PHE A 223 -5.98 -21.06 1.85
C PHE A 223 -4.99 -22.22 1.87
N THR A 224 -3.96 -22.15 2.72
CA THR A 224 -2.88 -23.13 2.75
C THR A 224 -2.57 -23.60 4.16
N GLU A 225 -2.12 -24.87 4.27
CA GLU A 225 -1.64 -25.43 5.54
C GLU A 225 -0.21 -24.96 5.84
N ARG A 226 0.63 -24.87 4.81
CA ARG A 226 2.03 -24.45 4.89
C ARG A 226 2.18 -22.96 4.60
N GLN A 227 3.19 -22.34 5.21
CA GLN A 227 3.56 -20.96 4.91
C GLN A 227 3.83 -20.79 3.42
N PRO A 228 3.11 -19.87 2.74
CA PRO A 228 3.33 -19.61 1.32
C PRO A 228 4.59 -18.77 1.10
N PRO A 229 5.21 -18.88 -0.08
CA PRO A 229 6.28 -17.97 -0.47
C PRO A 229 5.73 -16.54 -0.65
N THR A 230 6.62 -15.54 -0.46
CA THR A 230 6.31 -14.14 -0.74
C THR A 230 7.37 -13.54 -1.65
N ALA A 231 6.98 -12.64 -2.55
CA ALA A 231 7.83 -12.19 -3.66
C ALA A 231 9.17 -11.62 -3.19
N TRP A 232 9.17 -10.69 -2.25
CA TRP A 232 10.41 -10.09 -1.75
C TRP A 232 11.26 -11.04 -0.91
N ASN A 233 10.64 -11.94 -0.13
CA ASN A 233 11.39 -12.95 0.62
C ASN A 233 12.08 -13.95 -0.31
N LEU A 234 11.44 -14.32 -1.44
CA LEU A 234 12.09 -15.15 -2.47
C LEU A 234 13.27 -14.42 -3.13
N ALA A 235 13.09 -13.14 -3.46
CA ALA A 235 14.10 -12.36 -4.16
C ALA A 235 15.32 -12.02 -3.29
N ALA A 236 15.11 -11.72 -2.01
CA ALA A 236 16.17 -11.32 -1.09
C ALA A 236 15.83 -11.71 0.38
N PRO A 237 15.94 -13.00 0.75
CA PRO A 237 15.50 -13.50 2.05
C PRO A 237 16.26 -12.91 3.24
N ASN A 238 17.46 -12.37 3.01
CA ASN A 238 18.26 -11.68 4.03
C ASN A 238 17.84 -10.23 4.26
N GLU A 239 16.97 -9.69 3.40
CA GLU A 239 16.51 -8.29 3.47
C GLU A 239 15.02 -8.19 3.82
N TYR A 240 14.22 -9.20 3.44
CA TYR A 240 12.75 -9.17 3.55
C TYR A 240 12.22 -10.43 4.21
N GLY A 241 11.72 -10.29 5.43
CA GLY A 241 11.10 -11.39 6.16
C GLY A 241 9.65 -11.65 5.71
N PHE A 242 9.15 -12.85 6.06
CA PHE A 242 7.76 -13.23 5.75
C PHE A 242 6.75 -12.34 6.47
N TYR A 243 6.98 -12.03 7.75
CA TYR A 243 6.03 -11.26 8.55
C TYR A 243 6.00 -9.79 8.14
N ALA A 244 7.13 -9.22 7.76
CA ALA A 244 7.27 -7.84 7.31
C ALA A 244 6.65 -6.81 8.28
N ASN A 245 6.74 -7.07 9.58
CA ASN A 245 6.27 -6.15 10.61
C ASN A 245 7.19 -4.93 10.68
N VAL A 246 6.61 -3.74 10.79
CA VAL A 246 7.41 -2.52 11.01
C VAL A 246 8.12 -2.61 12.34
N ASN A 247 9.46 -2.65 12.30
CA ASN A 247 10.31 -2.78 13.46
C ASN A 247 11.50 -1.80 13.37
N PRO A 248 11.54 -0.75 14.22
CA PRO A 248 12.64 0.21 14.22
C PRO A 248 13.98 -0.36 14.75
N GLU A 249 13.96 -1.55 15.38
CA GLU A 249 15.15 -2.21 15.95
C GLU A 249 15.83 -3.18 14.98
N VAL A 250 15.23 -3.43 13.82
CA VAL A 250 15.78 -4.31 12.78
C VAL A 250 16.02 -3.49 11.53
N ASP A 251 17.27 -3.12 11.32
CA ASP A 251 17.67 -2.34 10.15
C ASP A 251 17.63 -3.18 8.87
N HIS A 252 17.35 -2.53 7.75
CA HIS A 252 17.62 -3.10 6.45
C HIS A 252 19.14 -3.11 6.22
N PRO A 253 19.74 -4.10 5.51
CA PRO A 253 21.20 -4.15 5.31
C PRO A 253 21.82 -2.88 4.71
N ARG A 254 21.01 -2.07 4.02
CA ARG A 254 21.48 -0.86 3.31
C ARG A 254 21.08 0.46 3.97
N TRP A 255 20.17 0.48 4.94
CA TRP A 255 19.71 1.68 5.64
C TRP A 255 19.08 1.37 6.99
N SER A 256 19.03 2.38 7.87
CA SER A 256 18.38 2.24 9.18
C SER A 256 16.85 2.37 9.09
N GLN A 257 16.16 1.57 9.90
CA GLN A 257 14.71 1.61 10.07
C GLN A 257 14.28 2.46 11.28
N ALA A 258 15.23 2.98 12.07
CA ALA A 258 14.92 3.73 13.29
C ALA A 258 14.15 5.04 13.05
N ARG A 259 14.26 5.61 11.86
CA ARG A 259 13.58 6.86 11.48
C ARG A 259 12.94 6.73 10.10
N GLU A 260 11.88 7.50 9.89
CA GLU A 260 11.15 7.54 8.64
C GLU A 260 10.94 8.97 8.14
N ARG A 261 10.82 9.14 6.82
CA ARG A 261 10.47 10.40 6.19
C ARG A 261 8.99 10.42 5.85
N ARG A 262 8.23 11.34 6.45
CA ARG A 262 6.83 11.57 6.06
C ARG A 262 6.79 12.28 4.70
N ILE A 263 6.15 11.65 3.70
CA ILE A 263 5.94 12.28 2.39
C ILE A 263 5.03 13.50 2.55
N GLY A 264 5.24 14.54 1.75
CA GLY A 264 4.44 15.78 1.79
C GLY A 264 4.73 16.71 2.98
N SER A 265 5.61 16.33 3.91
CA SER A 265 6.04 17.21 5.00
C SER A 265 7.12 18.20 4.53
N ALA A 266 7.18 19.38 5.19
CA ALA A 266 8.26 20.33 4.95
C ALA A 266 9.62 19.69 5.21
N LEU A 267 10.66 20.14 4.48
CA LEU A 267 12.01 19.54 4.49
C LEU A 267 12.61 19.36 5.89
N PHE A 268 12.32 20.30 6.83
CA PHE A 268 12.87 20.27 8.19
C PHE A 268 12.11 19.34 9.14
N ASP A 269 10.82 19.03 8.88
CA ASP A 269 9.97 18.17 9.71
C ASP A 269 9.79 16.77 9.15
N ALA A 270 10.49 16.46 8.05
CA ALA A 270 10.23 15.25 7.28
C ALA A 270 10.64 13.96 7.99
N ARG A 271 11.58 13.98 8.97
CA ARG A 271 12.08 12.76 9.62
C ARG A 271 11.61 12.65 11.06
N GLN A 272 10.84 11.59 11.32
CA GLN A 272 10.33 11.23 12.64
C GLN A 272 10.82 9.84 13.07
N PRO A 273 10.82 9.50 14.37
CA PRO A 273 11.08 8.13 14.83
C PRO A 273 10.06 7.16 14.25
N THR A 274 10.53 5.99 13.79
CA THR A 274 9.66 4.88 13.41
C THR A 274 9.09 4.22 14.66
N LEU A 275 7.80 3.96 14.69
CA LEU A 275 7.12 3.29 15.78
C LEU A 275 7.06 1.77 15.53
N MET A 276 7.28 0.98 16.59
CA MET A 276 7.08 -0.48 16.53
C MET A 276 5.67 -0.79 16.03
N PHE A 277 5.56 -1.73 15.09
CA PHE A 277 4.31 -2.05 14.39
C PHE A 277 3.64 -0.82 13.79
N ASN A 278 4.43 0.17 13.35
CA ASN A 278 3.93 1.43 12.79
C ASN A 278 2.97 2.20 13.73
N GLY A 279 3.11 1.99 15.06
CA GLY A 279 2.27 2.59 16.08
C GLY A 279 1.00 1.82 16.43
N TYR A 280 0.84 0.58 15.93
CA TYR A 280 -0.31 -0.30 16.22
C TYR A 280 0.05 -1.42 17.21
N ALA A 281 1.07 -1.22 18.06
CA ALA A 281 1.53 -2.25 18.99
C ALA A 281 0.46 -2.68 19.99
N ALA A 282 -0.39 -1.77 20.45
CA ALA A 282 -1.47 -2.08 21.39
C ALA A 282 -2.46 -3.11 20.82
N GLU A 283 -2.72 -3.04 19.50
CA GLU A 283 -3.67 -3.90 18.81
C GLU A 283 -3.08 -5.23 18.36
N VAL A 284 -1.79 -5.26 17.98
CA VAL A 284 -1.24 -6.40 17.24
C VAL A 284 -0.10 -7.13 17.93
N ALA A 285 0.56 -6.57 18.95
CA ALA A 285 1.72 -7.20 19.57
C ALA A 285 1.42 -8.59 20.15
N SER A 286 0.17 -8.83 20.59
CA SER A 286 -0.26 -10.12 21.13
C SER A 286 -0.20 -11.26 20.11
N LEU A 287 -0.32 -10.97 18.79
CA LEU A 287 -0.19 -11.95 17.70
C LEU A 287 1.21 -12.57 17.63
N TYR A 288 2.20 -11.85 18.12
CA TYR A 288 3.63 -12.21 18.01
C TYR A 288 4.24 -12.59 19.36
N ARG A 289 3.42 -12.83 20.39
CA ARG A 289 3.90 -13.21 21.73
C ARG A 289 4.75 -14.48 21.65
N GLY A 290 5.96 -14.42 22.21
CA GLY A 290 6.91 -15.53 22.20
C GLY A 290 7.73 -15.68 20.92
N MET A 291 7.53 -14.80 19.93
CA MET A 291 8.38 -14.75 18.73
C MET A 291 9.53 -13.75 18.93
N ASP A 292 10.71 -14.15 18.48
CA ASP A 292 11.85 -13.23 18.36
C ASP A 292 11.67 -12.37 17.09
N LEU A 293 11.26 -11.12 17.28
CA LEU A 293 10.98 -10.20 16.16
C LEU A 293 12.24 -9.68 15.45
N ARG A 294 13.44 -10.00 15.93
CA ARG A 294 14.69 -9.75 15.20
C ARG A 294 14.98 -10.85 14.19
N LYS A 295 14.46 -12.03 14.43
CA LYS A 295 14.57 -13.19 13.56
C LYS A 295 13.36 -13.36 12.64
N TYR A 296 12.17 -13.04 13.15
CA TYR A 296 10.89 -13.17 12.44
C TYR A 296 10.34 -11.79 12.08
N TYR A 297 11.03 -11.11 11.19
CA TYR A 297 10.64 -9.79 10.67
C TYR A 297 9.97 -9.84 9.31
#